data_c4fb10c156b41c151a2c5895f49243a7
#
_entry.id   c4fb10c156b41c151a2c5895f49243a7
#
_cell.length_a   1.000
_cell.length_b   1.000
_cell.length_c   1.000
_cell.angle_alpha   90.00
_cell.angle_beta   90.00
_cell.angle_gamma   90.00
#
_symmetry.space_group_name_H-M   'P 1'
#
loop_
_entity.id
_entity.type
_entity.pdbx_description
1 polymer ?
#
loop_
_entity_poly.entity_id
_entity_poly.type
_entity_poly.pdbx_seq_one_letter_code
_entity_poly.pdbx_strand_id
1 'polypeptide(L)'
;MIEIKIKNKLILFNFFILIFIGCENLKKTSTKGAVVSAREEASKIGVEILKKGGNAFDAMVATSFALTVVFPNAGNITGGGFMVYRTSNGEIGSLDYRETAPLSSSENMYLDKNGEVVKDLSRIGGLAVGVPGSVAGILEVHKKMGSLPLADLIQPSIELANYGF
;
A
#
# COMPACT_ATOMS: atom_id res chain seq x y z
N MET A 1 -22.93 9.51 58.40
CA MET A 1 -21.66 9.89 57.70
C MET A 1 -20.88 8.66 57.15
N ILE A 2 -21.11 7.48 57.64
CA ILE A 2 -20.43 6.22 57.21
C ILE A 2 -21.09 5.62 55.97
N GLU A 3 -22.43 5.66 55.82
CA GLU A 3 -23.15 5.09 54.68
C GLU A 3 -22.84 5.79 53.31
N ILE A 4 -22.61 7.10 53.32
CA ILE A 4 -22.25 7.87 52.08
C ILE A 4 -20.86 7.49 51.57
N LYS A 5 -19.91 7.19 52.47
CA LYS A 5 -18.56 6.74 52.10
C LYS A 5 -18.54 5.33 51.47
N ILE A 6 -19.43 4.44 51.88
CA ILE A 6 -19.53 3.10 51.32
C ILE A 6 -20.16 3.11 49.93
N LYS A 7 -21.24 3.90 49.71
CA LYS A 7 -21.87 4.06 48.38
C LYS A 7 -20.91 4.62 47.37
N ASN A 8 -20.11 5.63 47.72
CA ASN A 8 -19.13 6.23 46.77
C ASN A 8 -18.00 5.24 46.44
N LYS A 9 -17.55 4.39 47.36
CA LYS A 9 -16.54 3.37 47.07
C LYS A 9 -17.11 2.26 46.17
N LEU A 10 -18.37 1.91 46.32
CA LEU A 10 -19.04 0.91 45.48
C LEU A 10 -19.24 1.43 44.05
N ILE A 11 -19.59 2.71 43.88
CA ILE A 11 -19.73 3.36 42.59
C ILE A 11 -18.37 3.47 41.88
N LEU A 12 -17.31 3.86 42.58
CA LEU A 12 -15.95 3.90 42.02
C LEU A 12 -15.46 2.50 41.64
N PHE A 13 -15.75 1.47 42.40
CA PHE A 13 -15.37 0.10 42.11
C PHE A 13 -16.10 -0.44 40.87
N ASN A 14 -17.40 -0.17 40.73
CA ASN A 14 -18.16 -0.53 39.53
C ASN A 14 -17.70 0.27 38.28
N PHE A 15 -17.30 1.51 38.41
CA PHE A 15 -16.75 2.32 37.33
C PHE A 15 -15.40 1.77 36.85
N PHE A 16 -14.56 1.28 37.77
CA PHE A 16 -13.29 0.66 37.47
C PHE A 16 -13.46 -0.69 36.74
N ILE A 17 -14.46 -1.50 37.12
CA ILE A 17 -14.80 -2.77 36.45
C ILE A 17 -15.28 -2.51 35.02
N LEU A 18 -16.08 -1.47 34.76
CA LEU A 18 -16.57 -1.09 33.44
C LEU A 18 -15.45 -0.68 32.49
N ILE A 19 -14.37 -0.05 32.98
CA ILE A 19 -13.19 0.32 32.20
C ILE A 19 -12.41 -0.92 31.73
N PHE A 20 -12.36 -1.98 32.54
CA PHE A 20 -11.65 -3.21 32.17
C PHE A 20 -12.43 -4.11 31.19
N ILE A 21 -13.76 -4.04 31.16
CA ILE A 21 -14.60 -4.84 30.25
C ILE A 21 -14.57 -4.26 28.82
N GLY A 22 -14.24 -2.97 28.65
CA GLY A 22 -14.22 -2.29 27.34
C GLY A 22 -13.06 -2.65 26.40
N CYS A 23 -12.01 -3.32 26.90
CA CYS A 23 -10.80 -3.60 26.11
C CYS A 23 -10.72 -5.00 25.48
N GLU A 24 -11.66 -5.91 25.75
CA GLU A 24 -11.55 -7.30 25.26
C GLU A 24 -12.10 -7.57 23.87
N ASN A 25 -12.79 -6.61 23.23
CA ASN A 25 -13.45 -6.85 21.94
C ASN A 25 -12.67 -6.41 20.69
N LEU A 26 -11.38 -6.03 20.80
CA LEU A 26 -10.59 -5.55 19.66
C LEU A 26 -9.56 -6.54 19.10
N LYS A 27 -9.58 -7.81 19.51
CA LYS A 27 -8.69 -8.83 18.92
C LYS A 27 -9.45 -9.81 18.03
N LYS A 28 -10.00 -9.35 16.92
CA LYS A 28 -10.13 -10.24 15.76
C LYS A 28 -8.77 -10.31 15.07
N THR A 29 -7.80 -10.99 15.66
CA THR A 29 -6.56 -11.34 14.99
C THR A 29 -6.90 -12.29 13.85
N SER A 30 -6.68 -11.88 12.61
CA SER A 30 -6.71 -12.79 11.48
C SER A 30 -5.67 -13.88 11.71
N THR A 31 -6.10 -15.14 11.76
CA THR A 31 -5.21 -16.29 11.97
C THR A 31 -4.46 -16.72 10.71
N LYS A 32 -4.81 -16.16 9.55
CA LYS A 32 -4.28 -16.61 8.25
C LYS A 32 -3.56 -15.54 7.43
N GLY A 33 -3.88 -14.27 7.60
CA GLY A 33 -3.27 -13.17 6.87
C GLY A 33 -4.09 -11.89 6.95
N ALA A 34 -3.47 -10.76 6.62
CA ALA A 34 -4.12 -9.46 6.55
C ALA A 34 -3.57 -8.66 5.37
N VAL A 35 -4.41 -7.83 4.78
CA VAL A 35 -4.02 -6.86 3.75
C VAL A 35 -4.55 -5.50 4.16
N VAL A 36 -3.68 -4.50 4.14
CA VAL A 36 -4.02 -3.11 4.46
C VAL A 36 -3.53 -2.22 3.32
N SER A 37 -4.40 -1.37 2.82
CA SER A 37 -4.08 -0.39 1.79
C SER A 37 -4.86 0.91 2.01
N ALA A 38 -4.60 1.92 1.19
CA ALA A 38 -5.27 3.22 1.25
C ALA A 38 -6.78 3.15 0.92
N ARG A 39 -7.23 2.05 0.28
CA ARG A 39 -8.63 1.87 -0.13
C ARG A 39 -9.12 0.48 0.24
N GLU A 40 -10.35 0.43 0.74
CA GLU A 40 -10.99 -0.81 1.18
C GLU A 40 -11.14 -1.80 0.01
N GLU A 41 -11.50 -1.33 -1.17
CA GLU A 41 -11.70 -2.12 -2.38
C GLU A 41 -10.41 -2.88 -2.73
N ALA A 42 -9.26 -2.20 -2.72
CA ALA A 42 -7.96 -2.80 -2.99
C ALA A 42 -7.54 -3.79 -1.91
N SER A 43 -7.81 -3.48 -0.64
CA SER A 43 -7.55 -4.40 0.48
C SER A 43 -8.39 -5.67 0.39
N LYS A 44 -9.67 -5.56 0.00
CA LYS A 44 -10.55 -6.72 -0.23
C LYS A 44 -10.01 -7.63 -1.33
N ILE A 45 -9.56 -7.06 -2.45
CA ILE A 45 -8.94 -7.83 -3.54
C ILE A 45 -7.73 -8.62 -3.03
N GLY A 46 -6.81 -7.98 -2.30
CA GLY A 46 -5.65 -8.67 -1.73
C GLY A 46 -6.04 -9.82 -0.79
N VAL A 47 -7.07 -9.62 0.04
CA VAL A 47 -7.61 -10.68 0.92
C VAL A 47 -8.21 -11.83 0.11
N GLU A 48 -8.95 -11.56 -0.97
CA GLU A 48 -9.50 -12.61 -1.84
C GLU A 48 -8.39 -13.41 -2.54
N ILE A 49 -7.29 -12.77 -2.93
CA ILE A 49 -6.12 -13.48 -3.47
C ILE A 49 -5.52 -14.44 -2.42
N LEU A 50 -5.37 -13.99 -1.16
CA LEU A 50 -4.92 -14.87 -0.08
C LEU A 50 -5.88 -16.06 0.15
N LYS A 51 -7.20 -15.83 0.08
CA LYS A 51 -8.21 -16.89 0.19
C LYS A 51 -8.16 -17.91 -0.95
N LYS A 52 -7.79 -17.47 -2.15
CA LYS A 52 -7.59 -18.32 -3.33
C LYS A 52 -6.29 -19.14 -3.26
N GLY A 53 -5.51 -19.00 -2.20
CA GLY A 53 -4.24 -19.73 -1.99
C GLY A 53 -3.00 -18.99 -2.48
N GLY A 54 -3.14 -17.74 -2.91
CA GLY A 54 -2.01 -16.86 -3.22
C GLY A 54 -1.19 -16.53 -1.97
N ASN A 55 0.06 -16.21 -2.17
CA ASN A 55 0.95 -15.77 -1.10
C ASN A 55 0.87 -14.23 -0.88
N ALA A 56 1.67 -13.69 0.04
CA ALA A 56 1.70 -12.26 0.34
C ALA A 56 2.14 -11.40 -0.84
N PHE A 57 2.99 -11.92 -1.72
CA PHE A 57 3.46 -11.22 -2.92
C PHE A 57 2.37 -11.17 -3.99
N ASP A 58 1.60 -12.25 -4.18
CA ASP A 58 0.42 -12.23 -5.05
C ASP A 58 -0.61 -11.21 -4.57
N ALA A 59 -0.89 -11.20 -3.25
CA ALA A 59 -1.80 -10.22 -2.67
C ALA A 59 -1.31 -8.79 -2.85
N MET A 60 -0.01 -8.54 -2.70
CA MET A 60 0.62 -7.23 -2.94
C MET A 60 0.44 -6.81 -4.41
N VAL A 61 0.72 -7.70 -5.35
CA VAL A 61 0.58 -7.44 -6.80
C VAL A 61 -0.86 -7.03 -7.13
N ALA A 62 -1.84 -7.84 -6.71
CA ALA A 62 -3.25 -7.58 -6.99
C ALA A 62 -3.75 -6.29 -6.32
N THR A 63 -3.36 -6.05 -5.06
CA THR A 63 -3.68 -4.81 -4.34
C THR A 63 -3.09 -3.59 -5.02
N SER A 64 -1.84 -3.67 -5.50
CA SER A 64 -1.17 -2.57 -6.19
C SER A 64 -1.87 -2.22 -7.50
N PHE A 65 -2.25 -3.20 -8.31
CA PHE A 65 -3.04 -2.95 -9.52
C PHE A 65 -4.43 -2.39 -9.20
N ALA A 66 -5.10 -2.87 -8.16
CA ALA A 66 -6.38 -2.33 -7.74
C ALA A 66 -6.29 -0.84 -7.33
N LEU A 67 -5.23 -0.46 -6.61
CA LEU A 67 -4.97 0.94 -6.25
C LEU A 67 -4.82 1.85 -7.46
N THR A 68 -4.34 1.35 -8.59
CA THR A 68 -4.25 2.17 -9.82
C THR A 68 -5.62 2.61 -10.33
N VAL A 69 -6.67 1.88 -9.98
CA VAL A 69 -8.06 2.19 -10.36
C VAL A 69 -8.75 3.00 -9.26
N VAL A 70 -8.72 2.51 -8.02
CA VAL A 70 -9.52 3.10 -6.92
C VAL A 70 -8.83 4.24 -6.19
N PHE A 71 -7.52 4.46 -6.44
CA PHE A 71 -6.71 5.52 -5.81
C PHE A 71 -5.67 6.10 -6.79
N PRO A 72 -6.06 6.55 -7.98
CA PRO A 72 -5.12 6.89 -9.06
C PRO A 72 -4.24 8.11 -8.78
N ASN A 73 -4.59 8.96 -7.83
CA ASN A 73 -3.79 10.12 -7.43
C ASN A 73 -2.52 9.77 -6.64
N ALA A 74 -2.42 8.54 -6.09
CA ALA A 74 -1.27 8.09 -5.34
C ALA A 74 -0.88 6.63 -5.61
N GLY A 75 -1.81 5.79 -6.12
CA GLY A 75 -1.53 4.44 -6.58
C GLY A 75 -1.75 4.35 -8.09
N ASN A 76 -0.72 4.54 -8.90
CA ASN A 76 -0.85 4.58 -10.36
C ASN A 76 0.26 3.80 -11.07
N ILE A 77 0.05 3.48 -12.35
CA ILE A 77 1.00 2.74 -13.18
C ILE A 77 2.17 3.59 -13.67
N THR A 78 2.11 4.90 -13.48
CA THR A 78 3.09 5.87 -13.99
C THR A 78 4.05 6.37 -12.92
N GLY A 79 3.95 5.85 -11.71
CA GLY A 79 4.81 6.18 -10.58
C GLY A 79 5.96 5.21 -10.39
N GLY A 80 6.43 5.15 -9.18
CA GLY A 80 7.45 4.22 -8.69
C GLY A 80 7.18 3.84 -7.24
N GLY A 81 8.13 3.16 -6.61
CA GLY A 81 7.99 2.77 -5.23
C GLY A 81 9.17 1.98 -4.69
N PHE A 82 8.97 1.55 -3.46
CA PHE A 82 9.91 0.70 -2.73
C PHE A 82 9.15 -0.45 -2.09
N MET A 83 9.78 -1.59 -1.99
CA MET A 83 9.26 -2.72 -1.24
C MET A 83 10.29 -3.20 -0.23
N VAL A 84 9.84 -3.50 0.97
CA VAL A 84 10.59 -4.29 1.96
C VAL A 84 9.78 -5.52 2.27
N TYR A 85 10.43 -6.68 2.33
CA TYR A 85 9.76 -7.94 2.57
C TYR A 85 10.52 -8.84 3.52
N ARG A 86 9.78 -9.78 4.11
CA ARG A 86 10.31 -10.90 4.85
C ARG A 86 9.58 -12.18 4.41
N THR A 87 10.35 -13.18 4.05
CA THR A 87 9.84 -14.49 3.66
C THR A 87 9.52 -15.36 4.90
N SER A 88 8.81 -16.47 4.70
CA SER A 88 8.46 -17.39 5.78
C SER A 88 9.67 -18.08 6.43
N ASN A 89 10.78 -18.21 5.69
CA ASN A 89 12.04 -18.74 6.21
C ASN A 89 12.91 -17.68 6.91
N GLY A 90 12.41 -16.41 7.00
CA GLY A 90 13.06 -15.33 7.71
C GLY A 90 14.00 -14.46 6.86
N GLU A 91 14.17 -14.75 5.59
CA GLU A 91 14.94 -13.92 4.68
C GLU A 91 14.30 -12.53 4.52
N ILE A 92 15.11 -11.48 4.60
CA ILE A 92 14.69 -10.09 4.45
C ILE A 92 15.33 -9.53 3.20
N GLY A 93 14.53 -8.79 2.42
CA GLY A 93 15.03 -8.11 1.22
C GLY A 93 14.27 -6.82 0.94
N SER A 94 14.75 -6.11 -0.06
CA SER A 94 14.12 -4.90 -0.57
C SER A 94 14.20 -4.85 -2.09
N LEU A 95 13.29 -4.10 -2.68
CA LEU A 95 13.29 -3.79 -4.11
C LEU A 95 13.04 -2.29 -4.27
N ASP A 96 13.93 -1.64 -4.99
CA ASP A 96 13.77 -0.26 -5.44
C ASP A 96 13.28 -0.27 -6.89
N TYR A 97 12.10 0.27 -7.11
CA TYR A 97 11.50 0.47 -8.44
C TYR A 97 11.01 1.90 -8.60
N ARG A 98 11.72 2.83 -7.96
CA ARG A 98 11.45 4.25 -8.10
C ARG A 98 11.63 4.71 -9.55
N GLU A 99 11.04 5.85 -9.87
CA GLU A 99 11.25 6.54 -11.14
C GLU A 99 12.74 6.88 -11.34
N THR A 100 13.19 6.76 -12.57
CA THR A 100 14.55 7.13 -12.96
C THR A 100 14.53 8.31 -13.93
N ALA A 101 15.64 9.01 -14.02
CA ALA A 101 15.81 10.01 -15.07
C ALA A 101 15.86 9.31 -16.44
N PRO A 102 15.35 9.95 -17.54
CA PRO A 102 15.55 9.45 -18.89
C PRO A 102 17.04 9.34 -19.23
N LEU A 103 17.41 8.36 -20.07
CA LEU A 103 18.81 8.18 -20.51
C LEU A 103 19.39 9.39 -21.20
N SER A 104 18.56 10.25 -21.80
CA SER A 104 18.96 11.50 -22.43
C SER A 104 19.11 12.68 -21.46
N SER A 105 18.82 12.49 -20.18
CA SER A 105 18.95 13.55 -19.18
C SER A 105 20.41 13.94 -18.97
N SER A 106 20.65 15.22 -18.69
CA SER A 106 21.96 15.76 -18.39
C SER A 106 21.89 16.71 -17.21
N GLU A 107 23.03 16.97 -16.59
CA GLU A 107 23.16 17.88 -15.44
C GLU A 107 22.54 19.26 -15.69
N ASN A 108 22.71 19.75 -16.94
CA ASN A 108 22.32 21.10 -17.34
C ASN A 108 20.98 21.17 -18.09
N MET A 109 20.19 20.09 -18.13
CA MET A 109 18.97 20.03 -18.95
C MET A 109 17.90 21.06 -18.58
N TYR A 110 17.98 21.67 -17.42
CA TYR A 110 17.06 22.70 -16.92
C TYR A 110 17.65 24.11 -16.94
N LEU A 111 18.84 24.27 -17.49
CA LEU A 111 19.51 25.57 -17.60
C LEU A 111 19.37 26.16 -19.02
N ASP A 112 19.43 27.46 -19.10
CA ASP A 112 19.55 28.17 -20.37
C ASP A 112 21.02 28.22 -20.84
N LYS A 113 21.25 28.85 -21.99
CA LYS A 113 22.60 29.04 -22.57
C LYS A 113 23.58 29.84 -21.70
N ASN A 114 23.07 30.57 -20.72
CA ASN A 114 23.89 31.37 -19.78
C ASN A 114 24.14 30.62 -18.47
N GLY A 115 23.58 29.39 -18.32
CA GLY A 115 23.66 28.62 -17.10
C GLY A 115 22.62 28.98 -16.04
N GLU A 116 21.61 29.78 -16.40
CA GLU A 116 20.54 30.18 -15.48
C GLU A 116 19.39 29.19 -15.54
N VAL A 117 18.73 28.98 -14.38
CA VAL A 117 17.60 28.05 -14.27
C VAL A 117 16.40 28.53 -15.07
N VAL A 118 15.94 27.72 -16.01
CA VAL A 118 14.68 28.00 -16.74
C VAL A 118 13.50 27.69 -15.82
N LYS A 119 12.72 28.72 -15.52
CA LYS A 119 11.59 28.64 -14.61
C LYS A 119 10.61 27.54 -15.04
N ASP A 120 10.18 26.72 -14.08
CA ASP A 120 9.21 25.64 -14.19
C ASP A 120 9.58 24.48 -15.15
N LEU A 121 10.73 24.49 -15.82
CA LEU A 121 11.11 23.46 -16.78
C LEU A 121 11.27 22.07 -16.13
N SER A 122 11.68 22.03 -14.84
CA SER A 122 11.78 20.80 -14.05
C SER A 122 10.46 20.35 -13.41
N ARG A 123 9.36 21.11 -13.62
CA ARG A 123 8.06 20.86 -12.98
C ARG A 123 6.94 20.65 -13.97
N ILE A 124 7.03 21.27 -15.16
CA ILE A 124 5.95 21.30 -16.16
C ILE A 124 6.51 20.87 -17.51
N GLY A 125 5.81 19.94 -18.17
CA GLY A 125 6.15 19.47 -19.52
C GLY A 125 6.98 18.19 -19.53
N GLY A 126 7.36 17.73 -20.72
CA GLY A 126 7.97 16.43 -20.94
C GLY A 126 9.32 16.22 -20.24
N LEU A 127 10.10 17.29 -20.05
CA LEU A 127 11.39 17.21 -19.34
C LEU A 127 11.26 17.00 -17.83
N ALA A 128 10.07 17.27 -17.27
CA ALA A 128 9.80 17.08 -15.85
C ALA A 128 9.39 15.64 -15.50
N VAL A 129 9.19 14.77 -16.49
CA VAL A 129 8.66 13.41 -16.31
C VAL A 129 9.80 12.42 -16.11
N GLY A 130 9.75 11.67 -15.00
CA GLY A 130 10.61 10.51 -14.80
C GLY A 130 10.12 9.28 -15.56
N VAL A 131 11.00 8.32 -15.81
CA VAL A 131 10.66 7.01 -16.36
C VAL A 131 9.99 6.17 -15.26
N PRO A 132 8.72 5.72 -15.44
CA PRO A 132 7.98 5.01 -14.40
C PRO A 132 8.59 3.64 -14.06
N GLY A 133 8.56 3.28 -12.78
CA GLY A 133 9.05 2.01 -12.27
C GLY A 133 7.97 1.08 -11.72
N SER A 134 6.74 1.59 -11.42
CA SER A 134 5.69 0.82 -10.73
C SER A 134 5.39 -0.52 -11.39
N VAL A 135 5.09 -0.53 -12.68
CA VAL A 135 4.75 -1.77 -13.40
C VAL A 135 5.94 -2.72 -13.44
N ALA A 136 7.15 -2.21 -13.73
CA ALA A 136 8.36 -3.02 -13.76
C ALA A 136 8.63 -3.68 -12.40
N GLY A 137 8.51 -2.92 -11.30
CA GLY A 137 8.70 -3.44 -9.95
C GLY A 137 7.66 -4.48 -9.56
N ILE A 138 6.37 -4.22 -9.80
CA ILE A 138 5.28 -5.16 -9.51
C ILE A 138 5.47 -6.47 -10.29
N LEU A 139 5.82 -6.39 -11.57
CA LEU A 139 6.05 -7.58 -12.39
C LEU A 139 7.31 -8.34 -11.95
N GLU A 140 8.36 -7.64 -11.52
CA GLU A 140 9.57 -8.29 -10.99
C GLU A 140 9.28 -9.04 -9.69
N VAL A 141 8.47 -8.47 -8.79
CA VAL A 141 7.98 -9.16 -7.58
C VAL A 141 7.20 -10.41 -7.95
N HIS A 142 6.24 -10.29 -8.87
CA HIS A 142 5.46 -11.45 -9.33
C HIS A 142 6.36 -12.54 -9.93
N LYS A 143 7.27 -12.17 -10.81
CA LYS A 143 8.19 -13.12 -11.48
C LYS A 143 9.05 -13.89 -10.49
N LYS A 144 9.55 -13.21 -9.43
CA LYS A 144 10.47 -13.83 -8.46
C LYS A 144 9.76 -14.57 -7.33
N MET A 145 8.61 -14.10 -6.91
CA MET A 145 8.00 -14.50 -5.64
C MET A 145 6.50 -14.80 -5.73
N GLY A 146 5.87 -14.53 -6.88
CA GLY A 146 4.47 -14.89 -7.12
C GLY A 146 4.25 -16.39 -7.27
N SER A 147 3.06 -16.84 -6.94
CA SER A 147 2.63 -18.25 -7.04
C SER A 147 1.40 -18.45 -7.92
N LEU A 148 0.60 -17.42 -8.13
CA LEU A 148 -0.58 -17.47 -8.98
C LEU A 148 -0.31 -16.84 -10.36
N PRO A 149 -1.09 -17.19 -11.40
CA PRO A 149 -0.99 -16.56 -12.72
C PRO A 149 -1.23 -15.05 -12.63
N LEU A 150 -0.40 -14.25 -13.31
CA LEU A 150 -0.52 -12.80 -13.31
C LEU A 150 -1.90 -12.31 -13.78
N ALA A 151 -2.50 -13.00 -14.76
CA ALA A 151 -3.84 -12.68 -15.24
C ALA A 151 -4.89 -12.71 -14.14
N ASP A 152 -4.81 -13.69 -13.24
CA ASP A 152 -5.75 -13.82 -12.11
C ASP A 152 -5.57 -12.70 -11.07
N LEU A 153 -4.35 -12.15 -10.96
CA LEU A 153 -4.04 -11.05 -10.05
C LEU A 153 -4.50 -9.69 -10.60
N ILE A 154 -4.48 -9.51 -11.93
CA ILE A 154 -4.88 -8.25 -12.58
C ILE A 154 -6.37 -8.20 -12.84
N GLN A 155 -7.02 -9.34 -13.11
CA GLN A 155 -8.43 -9.42 -13.50
C GLN A 155 -9.37 -8.62 -12.59
N PRO A 156 -9.27 -8.69 -11.24
CA PRO A 156 -10.14 -7.89 -10.37
C PRO A 156 -10.01 -6.37 -10.59
N SER A 157 -8.81 -5.89 -10.93
CA SER A 157 -8.57 -4.47 -11.21
C SER A 157 -9.21 -4.05 -12.54
N ILE A 158 -9.19 -4.93 -13.54
CA ILE A 158 -9.87 -4.71 -14.83
C ILE A 158 -11.38 -4.63 -14.60
N GLU A 159 -11.94 -5.47 -13.74
CA GLU A 159 -13.36 -5.46 -13.39
C GLU A 159 -13.75 -4.15 -12.69
N LEU A 160 -12.95 -3.68 -11.72
CA LEU A 160 -13.17 -2.38 -11.09
C LEU A 160 -13.14 -1.23 -12.10
N ALA A 161 -12.22 -1.28 -13.07
CA ALA A 161 -12.12 -0.24 -14.10
C ALA A 161 -13.31 -0.26 -15.07
N ASN A 162 -13.83 -1.43 -15.40
CA ASN A 162 -14.92 -1.58 -16.36
C ASN A 162 -16.30 -1.32 -15.77
N TYR A 163 -16.51 -1.71 -14.50
CA TYR A 163 -17.84 -1.73 -13.90
C TYR A 163 -18.01 -0.73 -12.74
N GLY A 164 -16.91 -0.09 -12.32
CA GLY A 164 -16.91 0.83 -11.18
C GLY A 164 -16.67 0.14 -9.83
N PHE A 165 -16.61 0.95 -8.78
CA PHE A 165 -16.32 0.55 -7.41
C PHE A 165 -17.07 1.44 -6.41
#